data_4353ff66b82af925ff07215b3621a413
#
_entry.id   4353ff66b82af925ff07215b3621a413
#
_cell.length_a   1.000
_cell.length_b   1.000
_cell.length_c   1.000
_cell.angle_alpha   90.00
_cell.angle_beta   90.00
_cell.angle_gamma   90.00
#
_symmetry.space_group_name_H-M   'P 1'
#
loop_
_entity.id
_entity.type
_entity.pdbx_description
1 polymer ?
#
loop_
_entity_poly.entity_id
_entity_poly.type
_entity_poly.pdbx_seq_one_letter_code
_entity_poly.pdbx_strand_id
1 'polypeptide(L)'
;MTLPIRNVAIIAHVDHGKTTLVDALLKQSGIFREGEDVPDCVMDSNALERERGITILSKNTAVRYKDTLINIVDTPGHADFGGEVERVLGMVDGCLLIVDANEGPMPQTRFVLKKALEKGLRPIVVINKIDRTNADPHIAVDKVLDLFLELGADEDQCDFTYLFASGMGGYAKESMEAEAVDMQPLFNAILQHVPPPVGDVNKPLQLQVTTLDYSEYLGRIVIGRIHNGTIRAGQQAALITESGTIIKSKITKLMGFEGLKRVEMEEATAGYIVAVAGFADAYIGETITDPNEPQALPLIKVDEPTLQMTFWVNDSPFAGQEGKLVTSRQVRDRLFRELETNVALRVEETDSPDKFLVSGRGELHLGILIETMRREGFEFQVSQPQVIYREVSGQPCEPYELLVLDIPGDAVGSCIERLGQRKGEMQDMQPGSGDRTQLEFVIPARGLIGFRGEFMRMTRGEGIMNHSFLDYRPLSGDIEARNKGVLISFEEGVSTFYAMKNAEDRGAFFITPGTKVYRGMIVGEHNRPQDLELNVCKTKQLTNHRAAGGDELVQLQAPIDMSLERALEYIGPDELVEVTPKSIRLRKMAKKLAKR
;
A
#
# COMPACT_ATOMS: atom_id res chain seq x y z
N MET A 1 9.45 -31.43 22.27
CA MET A 1 10.61 -31.31 21.36
C MET A 1 10.34 -30.11 20.47
N THR A 2 11.24 -29.16 20.43
CA THR A 2 11.17 -28.00 19.50
C THR A 2 11.39 -28.51 18.08
N LEU A 3 10.46 -28.24 17.19
CA LEU A 3 10.58 -28.59 15.77
C LEU A 3 11.68 -27.74 15.10
N PRO A 4 12.41 -28.28 14.11
CA PRO A 4 13.22 -27.43 13.22
C PRO A 4 12.35 -26.37 12.57
N ILE A 5 12.93 -25.18 12.37
CA ILE A 5 12.17 -24.01 11.85
C ILE A 5 12.82 -23.50 10.56
N ARG A 6 11.99 -22.97 9.65
CA ARG A 6 12.39 -22.13 8.52
C ARG A 6 11.49 -20.91 8.48
N ASN A 7 12.09 -19.73 8.44
CA ASN A 7 11.37 -18.45 8.33
C ASN A 7 11.60 -17.88 6.94
N VAL A 8 10.53 -17.70 6.17
CA VAL A 8 10.58 -17.32 4.75
C VAL A 8 9.65 -16.15 4.49
N ALA A 9 10.16 -15.09 3.87
CA ALA A 9 9.32 -14.02 3.31
C ALA A 9 8.91 -14.36 1.88
N ILE A 10 7.74 -13.89 1.46
CA ILE A 10 7.30 -14.00 0.07
C ILE A 10 7.31 -12.62 -0.58
N ILE A 11 8.07 -12.50 -1.65
CA ILE A 11 8.24 -11.30 -2.46
C ILE A 11 7.61 -11.57 -3.83
N ALA A 12 6.66 -10.74 -4.24
CA ALA A 12 6.04 -10.83 -5.55
C ALA A 12 5.52 -9.47 -6.01
N HIS A 13 5.45 -9.27 -7.31
CA HIS A 13 4.65 -8.19 -7.88
C HIS A 13 3.15 -8.49 -7.74
N VAL A 14 2.34 -7.45 -7.81
CA VAL A 14 0.87 -7.58 -7.92
C VAL A 14 0.55 -8.49 -9.11
N ASP A 15 -0.42 -9.36 -8.96
CA ASP A 15 -0.86 -10.32 -9.97
C ASP A 15 0.16 -11.41 -10.39
N HIS A 16 1.38 -11.48 -9.84
CA HIS A 16 2.31 -12.60 -10.11
C HIS A 16 1.88 -13.93 -9.47
N GLY A 17 0.77 -13.94 -8.75
CA GLY A 17 0.16 -15.14 -8.19
C GLY A 17 0.69 -15.54 -6.81
N LYS A 18 1.14 -14.57 -6.01
CA LYS A 18 1.58 -14.76 -4.63
C LYS A 18 0.53 -15.49 -3.79
N THR A 19 -0.66 -14.93 -3.70
CA THR A 19 -1.76 -15.48 -2.90
C THR A 19 -2.14 -16.88 -3.34
N THR A 20 -2.25 -17.12 -4.66
CA THR A 20 -2.58 -18.43 -5.22
C THR A 20 -1.52 -19.48 -4.92
N LEU A 21 -0.24 -19.12 -4.97
CA LEU A 21 0.86 -20.02 -4.63
C LEU A 21 0.86 -20.38 -3.14
N VAL A 22 0.63 -19.40 -2.26
CA VAL A 22 0.53 -19.62 -0.81
C VAL A 22 -0.69 -20.48 -0.48
N ASP A 23 -1.82 -20.23 -1.11
CA ASP A 23 -3.01 -21.07 -0.96
C ASP A 23 -2.74 -22.53 -1.33
N ALA A 24 -1.99 -22.75 -2.42
CA ALA A 24 -1.59 -24.10 -2.83
C ALA A 24 -0.66 -24.76 -1.78
N LEU A 25 0.30 -24.03 -1.23
CA LEU A 25 1.16 -24.51 -0.15
C LEU A 25 0.33 -24.85 1.11
N LEU A 26 -0.59 -23.98 1.51
CA LEU A 26 -1.46 -24.20 2.67
C LEU A 26 -2.36 -25.44 2.48
N LYS A 27 -2.99 -25.57 1.32
CA LYS A 27 -3.87 -26.73 0.99
C LYS A 27 -3.11 -28.06 1.03
N GLN A 28 -1.85 -28.07 0.56
CA GLN A 28 -1.04 -29.30 0.49
C GLN A 28 -0.20 -29.57 1.75
N SER A 29 -0.15 -28.64 2.69
CA SER A 29 0.54 -28.84 3.98
C SER A 29 -0.21 -29.72 4.99
N GLY A 30 -1.46 -30.14 4.67
CA GLY A 30 -2.29 -30.95 5.55
C GLY A 30 -2.90 -30.20 6.76
N ILE A 31 -2.85 -28.88 6.78
CA ILE A 31 -3.46 -28.05 7.84
C ILE A 31 -4.97 -28.10 7.80
N PHE A 32 -5.56 -28.19 6.60
CA PHE A 32 -6.99 -28.30 6.41
C PHE A 32 -7.42 -29.78 6.41
N ARG A 33 -8.56 -30.06 7.01
CA ARG A 33 -9.12 -31.43 7.00
C ARG A 33 -9.60 -31.78 5.60
N GLU A 34 -9.49 -33.06 5.21
CA GLU A 34 -10.09 -33.55 3.96
C GLU A 34 -11.59 -33.19 3.91
N GLY A 35 -12.01 -32.45 2.90
CA GLY A 35 -13.39 -31.97 2.73
C GLY A 35 -13.75 -30.66 3.43
N GLU A 36 -12.80 -29.96 4.04
CA GLU A 36 -13.02 -28.61 4.54
C GLU A 36 -13.03 -27.64 3.36
N ASP A 37 -14.11 -26.86 3.23
CA ASP A 37 -14.27 -25.86 2.16
C ASP A 37 -13.36 -24.68 2.47
N VAL A 38 -12.20 -24.62 1.81
CA VAL A 38 -11.21 -23.55 2.00
C VAL A 38 -11.52 -22.45 0.99
N PRO A 39 -11.91 -21.24 1.44
CA PRO A 39 -12.14 -20.15 0.51
C PRO A 39 -10.84 -19.83 -0.25
N ASP A 40 -10.96 -19.41 -1.50
CA ASP A 40 -9.82 -18.91 -2.26
C ASP A 40 -9.33 -17.57 -1.69
N CYS A 41 -8.04 -17.27 -1.89
CA CYS A 41 -7.39 -16.08 -1.34
C CYS A 41 -7.42 -16.03 0.19
N VAL A 42 -7.05 -17.13 0.83
CA VAL A 42 -7.07 -17.28 2.30
C VAL A 42 -6.20 -16.23 3.00
N MET A 43 -5.10 -15.79 2.36
CA MET A 43 -4.22 -14.73 2.89
C MET A 43 -4.83 -13.34 2.77
N ASP A 44 -5.65 -13.05 1.75
CA ASP A 44 -6.24 -11.74 1.53
C ASP A 44 -7.56 -11.60 2.31
N SER A 45 -7.46 -11.47 3.63
CA SER A 45 -8.63 -11.38 4.51
C SER A 45 -9.34 -10.02 4.46
N ASN A 46 -8.65 -8.95 4.02
CA ASN A 46 -9.19 -7.61 3.92
C ASN A 46 -9.91 -7.40 2.56
N ALA A 47 -11.12 -6.86 2.60
CA ALA A 47 -11.89 -6.55 1.39
C ALA A 47 -11.15 -5.60 0.44
N LEU A 48 -10.40 -4.62 0.97
CA LEU A 48 -9.59 -3.68 0.18
C LEU A 48 -8.42 -4.37 -0.51
N GLU A 49 -7.77 -5.33 0.13
CA GLU A 49 -6.69 -6.12 -0.49
C GLU A 49 -7.21 -6.90 -1.70
N ARG A 50 -8.38 -7.56 -1.54
CA ARG A 50 -9.01 -8.33 -2.63
C ARG A 50 -9.45 -7.45 -3.80
N GLU A 51 -10.04 -6.29 -3.52
CA GLU A 51 -10.51 -5.37 -4.56
C GLU A 51 -9.35 -4.75 -5.34
N ARG A 52 -8.23 -4.48 -4.66
CA ARG A 52 -7.07 -3.81 -5.26
C ARG A 52 -6.01 -4.79 -5.76
N GLY A 53 -6.12 -6.07 -5.41
CA GLY A 53 -5.13 -7.09 -5.74
C GLY A 53 -3.76 -6.88 -5.08
N ILE A 54 -3.68 -6.09 -4.00
CA ILE A 54 -2.42 -5.78 -3.31
C ILE A 54 -2.44 -6.22 -1.86
N THR A 55 -1.31 -6.69 -1.34
CA THR A 55 -1.12 -6.88 0.10
C THR A 55 -0.85 -5.53 0.76
N ILE A 56 -1.66 -5.18 1.73
CA ILE A 56 -1.56 -3.92 2.51
C ILE A 56 -0.80 -4.17 3.81
N LEU A 57 -1.17 -5.23 4.53
CA LEU A 57 -0.58 -5.60 5.81
C LEU A 57 0.15 -6.94 5.69
N SER A 58 1.32 -7.02 6.31
CA SER A 58 2.07 -8.27 6.42
C SER A 58 1.28 -9.28 7.27
N LYS A 59 1.24 -10.53 6.84
CA LYS A 59 0.58 -11.62 7.54
C LYS A 59 1.56 -12.75 7.79
N ASN A 60 1.43 -13.34 8.97
CA ASN A 60 2.21 -14.50 9.34
C ASN A 60 1.32 -15.75 9.25
N THR A 61 1.81 -16.74 8.55
CA THR A 61 1.24 -18.08 8.54
C THR A 61 2.32 -19.11 8.77
N ALA A 62 1.96 -20.28 9.23
CA ALA A 62 2.92 -21.35 9.42
C ALA A 62 2.36 -22.66 8.90
N VAL A 63 3.19 -23.40 8.19
CA VAL A 63 2.87 -24.72 7.66
C VAL A 63 3.82 -25.75 8.27
N ARG A 64 3.33 -26.97 8.48
CA ARG A 64 4.18 -28.10 8.89
C ARG A 64 4.43 -28.98 7.68
N TYR A 65 5.69 -29.15 7.33
CA TYR A 65 6.09 -30.08 6.29
C TYR A 65 7.15 -31.03 6.82
N LYS A 66 6.87 -32.35 6.76
CA LYS A 66 7.66 -33.36 7.48
C LYS A 66 7.76 -32.98 8.97
N ASP A 67 8.97 -32.93 9.51
CA ASP A 67 9.22 -32.59 10.92
C ASP A 67 9.62 -31.10 11.09
N THR A 68 9.41 -30.25 10.08
CA THR A 68 9.83 -28.83 10.10
C THR A 68 8.61 -27.90 10.09
N LEU A 69 8.68 -26.86 10.93
CA LEU A 69 7.76 -25.73 10.91
C LEU A 69 8.30 -24.67 9.94
N ILE A 70 7.54 -24.35 8.90
CA ILE A 70 7.87 -23.31 7.95
C ILE A 70 6.95 -22.12 8.22
N ASN A 71 7.52 -21.04 8.76
CA ASN A 71 6.84 -19.76 8.89
C ASN A 71 6.93 -19.02 7.55
N ILE A 72 5.79 -18.63 7.04
CA ILE A 72 5.65 -17.85 5.80
C ILE A 72 5.15 -16.47 6.18
N VAL A 73 5.95 -15.45 5.88
CA VAL A 73 5.60 -14.05 6.14
C VAL A 73 5.29 -13.38 4.82
N ASP A 74 4.06 -12.92 4.68
CA ASP A 74 3.62 -12.20 3.49
C ASP A 74 4.15 -10.77 3.53
N THR A 75 4.72 -10.28 2.42
CA THR A 75 5.25 -8.92 2.32
C THR A 75 4.40 -8.07 1.39
N PRO A 76 4.11 -6.81 1.77
CA PRO A 76 3.55 -5.84 0.84
C PRO A 76 4.49 -5.64 -0.35
N GLY A 77 3.94 -5.54 -1.56
CA GLY A 77 4.74 -5.31 -2.77
C GLY A 77 4.97 -3.84 -3.10
N HIS A 78 4.14 -2.93 -2.56
CA HIS A 78 4.17 -1.51 -2.91
C HIS A 78 5.16 -0.72 -2.04
N ALA A 79 5.88 0.23 -2.67
CA ALA A 79 6.90 1.04 -1.99
C ALA A 79 6.37 1.89 -0.82
N ASP A 80 5.08 2.31 -0.86
CA ASP A 80 4.42 3.03 0.23
C ASP A 80 4.41 2.25 1.55
N PHE A 81 4.56 0.91 1.49
CA PHE A 81 4.66 0.00 2.64
C PHE A 81 6.09 -0.47 2.93
N GLY A 82 7.11 0.25 2.41
CA GLY A 82 8.52 -0.13 2.53
C GLY A 82 8.99 -0.39 3.96
N GLY A 83 8.48 0.35 4.96
CA GLY A 83 8.80 0.10 6.37
C GLY A 83 8.29 -1.25 6.88
N GLU A 84 7.18 -1.74 6.35
CA GLU A 84 6.68 -3.08 6.68
C GLU A 84 7.55 -4.16 6.05
N VAL A 85 8.01 -3.93 4.82
CA VAL A 85 8.95 -4.81 4.14
C VAL A 85 10.24 -4.96 4.93
N GLU A 86 10.87 -3.86 5.35
CA GLU A 86 12.12 -3.90 6.13
C GLU A 86 11.98 -4.65 7.45
N ARG A 87 10.83 -4.51 8.11
CA ARG A 87 10.52 -5.21 9.37
C ARG A 87 10.34 -6.70 9.14
N VAL A 88 9.54 -7.06 8.14
CA VAL A 88 9.30 -8.47 7.77
C VAL A 88 10.60 -9.17 7.41
N LEU A 89 11.43 -8.54 6.58
CA LEU A 89 12.74 -9.09 6.21
C LEU A 89 13.69 -9.26 7.41
N GLY A 90 13.45 -8.54 8.52
CA GLY A 90 14.18 -8.76 9.79
C GLY A 90 13.76 -10.02 10.54
N MET A 91 12.58 -10.58 10.26
CA MET A 91 12.08 -11.79 10.92
C MET A 91 12.47 -13.10 10.24
N VAL A 92 12.94 -13.04 8.99
CA VAL A 92 13.12 -14.21 8.14
C VAL A 92 14.58 -14.54 7.88
N ASP A 93 14.83 -15.78 7.45
CA ASP A 93 16.16 -16.31 7.15
C ASP A 93 16.35 -16.55 5.64
N GLY A 94 15.28 -16.44 4.84
CA GLY A 94 15.28 -16.54 3.39
C GLY A 94 14.05 -15.91 2.79
N CYS A 95 13.98 -15.85 1.46
CA CYS A 95 12.80 -15.35 0.76
C CYS A 95 12.50 -16.13 -0.51
N LEU A 96 11.21 -16.16 -0.88
CA LEU A 96 10.73 -16.64 -2.16
C LEU A 96 10.46 -15.44 -3.05
N LEU A 97 11.11 -15.37 -4.21
CA LEU A 97 10.85 -14.37 -5.23
C LEU A 97 9.94 -14.97 -6.30
N ILE A 98 8.68 -14.57 -6.32
CA ILE A 98 7.70 -15.06 -7.31
C ILE A 98 7.67 -14.14 -8.51
N VAL A 99 7.90 -14.69 -9.69
CA VAL A 99 7.95 -13.97 -10.96
C VAL A 99 7.01 -14.64 -11.96
N ASP A 100 6.20 -13.85 -12.67
CA ASP A 100 5.35 -14.35 -13.76
C ASP A 100 6.22 -14.75 -14.96
N ALA A 101 6.02 -15.95 -15.49
CA ALA A 101 6.79 -16.51 -16.61
C ALA A 101 6.64 -15.71 -17.91
N ASN A 102 5.58 -14.93 -18.07
CA ASN A 102 5.33 -14.10 -19.25
C ASN A 102 5.89 -12.68 -19.09
N GLU A 103 5.66 -12.07 -17.93
CA GLU A 103 5.99 -10.65 -17.68
C GLU A 103 7.46 -10.49 -17.25
N GLY A 104 7.99 -11.46 -16.49
CA GLY A 104 9.30 -11.34 -15.86
C GLY A 104 9.27 -10.51 -14.58
N PRO A 105 10.43 -10.10 -14.05
CA PRO A 105 10.50 -9.27 -12.84
C PRO A 105 10.01 -7.86 -13.14
N MET A 106 9.10 -7.36 -12.31
CA MET A 106 8.46 -6.06 -12.45
C MET A 106 9.04 -5.03 -11.45
N PRO A 107 8.93 -3.71 -11.72
CA PRO A 107 9.58 -2.66 -10.92
C PRO A 107 9.29 -2.67 -9.42
N GLN A 108 8.07 -3.04 -8.99
CA GLN A 108 7.75 -3.12 -7.55
C GLN A 108 8.57 -4.18 -6.82
N THR A 109 8.86 -5.29 -7.48
CA THR A 109 9.70 -6.36 -6.96
C THR A 109 11.12 -5.89 -6.69
N ARG A 110 11.61 -4.93 -7.50
CA ARG A 110 12.97 -4.37 -7.43
C ARG A 110 13.29 -3.79 -6.05
N PHE A 111 12.38 -3.00 -5.48
CA PHE A 111 12.58 -2.39 -4.17
C PHE A 111 12.70 -3.46 -3.06
N VAL A 112 11.75 -4.40 -3.01
CA VAL A 112 11.73 -5.43 -1.95
C VAL A 112 12.93 -6.38 -2.10
N LEU A 113 13.26 -6.75 -3.33
CA LEU A 113 14.42 -7.60 -3.63
C LEU A 113 15.73 -6.91 -3.23
N LYS A 114 15.91 -5.62 -3.57
CA LYS A 114 17.08 -4.85 -3.15
C LYS A 114 17.27 -4.90 -1.64
N LYS A 115 16.21 -4.67 -0.88
CA LYS A 115 16.24 -4.74 0.59
C LYS A 115 16.57 -6.14 1.12
N ALA A 116 16.10 -7.19 0.45
CA ALA A 116 16.42 -8.56 0.78
C ALA A 116 17.91 -8.87 0.54
N LEU A 117 18.45 -8.45 -0.61
CA LEU A 117 19.87 -8.62 -0.97
C LEU A 117 20.79 -7.83 -0.02
N GLU A 118 20.46 -6.57 0.32
CA GLU A 118 21.19 -5.74 1.29
C GLU A 118 21.28 -6.41 2.68
N LYS A 119 20.28 -7.22 3.05
CA LYS A 119 20.28 -8.01 4.29
C LYS A 119 21.02 -9.35 4.18
N GLY A 120 21.58 -9.66 3.02
CA GLY A 120 22.29 -10.91 2.76
C GLY A 120 21.36 -12.13 2.64
N LEU A 121 20.07 -11.93 2.41
CA LEU A 121 19.15 -13.05 2.14
C LEU A 121 19.44 -13.65 0.76
N ARG A 122 19.32 -14.97 0.67
CA ARG A 122 19.40 -15.71 -0.59
C ARG A 122 17.99 -16.04 -1.06
N PRO A 123 17.50 -15.41 -2.15
CA PRO A 123 16.18 -15.69 -2.69
C PRO A 123 16.12 -17.05 -3.38
N ILE A 124 15.03 -17.78 -3.17
CA ILE A 124 14.61 -18.88 -4.05
C ILE A 124 13.65 -18.27 -5.07
N VAL A 125 13.99 -18.36 -6.35
CA VAL A 125 13.19 -17.80 -7.44
C VAL A 125 12.12 -18.80 -7.86
N VAL A 126 10.87 -18.37 -7.93
CA VAL A 126 9.73 -19.18 -8.36
C VAL A 126 9.13 -18.56 -9.62
N ILE A 127 9.42 -19.14 -10.77
CA ILE A 127 8.84 -18.74 -12.06
C ILE A 127 7.44 -19.33 -12.12
N ASN A 128 6.44 -18.48 -11.87
CA ASN A 128 5.04 -18.89 -11.72
C ASN A 128 4.25 -18.71 -13.02
N LYS A 129 3.07 -19.34 -13.10
CA LYS A 129 2.14 -19.31 -14.24
C LYS A 129 2.71 -19.90 -15.52
N ILE A 130 3.53 -20.94 -15.40
CA ILE A 130 4.10 -21.67 -16.56
C ILE A 130 3.06 -22.40 -17.40
N ASP A 131 1.84 -22.49 -16.91
CA ASP A 131 0.67 -23.07 -17.59
C ASP A 131 0.06 -22.12 -18.64
N ARG A 132 0.47 -20.85 -18.68
CA ARG A 132 0.00 -19.89 -19.69
C ARG A 132 0.62 -20.17 -21.06
N THR A 133 -0.16 -19.98 -22.12
CA THR A 133 0.27 -20.24 -23.51
C THR A 133 1.39 -19.32 -24.01
N ASN A 134 1.52 -18.14 -23.42
CA ASN A 134 2.53 -17.14 -23.78
C ASN A 134 3.70 -17.11 -22.78
N ALA A 135 3.80 -18.08 -21.89
CA ALA A 135 4.87 -18.15 -20.90
C ALA A 135 6.21 -18.51 -21.58
N ASP A 136 7.25 -17.78 -21.23
CA ASP A 136 8.63 -18.13 -21.55
C ASP A 136 9.45 -18.19 -20.25
N PRO A 137 9.41 -19.34 -19.56
CA PRO A 137 10.03 -19.48 -18.24
C PRO A 137 11.54 -19.27 -18.24
N HIS A 138 12.25 -19.62 -19.32
CA HIS A 138 13.70 -19.49 -19.40
C HIS A 138 14.12 -18.02 -19.56
N ILE A 139 13.44 -17.28 -20.44
CA ILE A 139 13.66 -15.83 -20.55
C ILE A 139 13.34 -15.11 -19.23
N ALA A 140 12.34 -15.57 -18.48
CA ALA A 140 12.05 -15.00 -17.17
C ALA A 140 13.19 -15.22 -16.17
N VAL A 141 13.87 -16.37 -16.19
CA VAL A 141 15.06 -16.64 -15.35
C VAL A 141 16.20 -15.70 -15.73
N ASP A 142 16.49 -15.54 -17.03
CA ASP A 142 17.55 -14.64 -17.52
C ASP A 142 17.29 -13.19 -17.07
N LYS A 143 16.06 -12.70 -17.22
CA LYS A 143 15.66 -11.35 -16.74
C LYS A 143 15.80 -11.19 -15.23
N VAL A 144 15.57 -12.25 -14.45
CA VAL A 144 15.79 -12.21 -13.00
C VAL A 144 17.27 -12.10 -12.70
N LEU A 145 18.14 -12.82 -13.42
CA LEU A 145 19.58 -12.70 -13.25
C LEU A 145 20.08 -11.28 -13.58
N ASP A 146 19.59 -10.71 -14.68
CA ASP A 146 19.90 -9.32 -15.05
C ASP A 146 19.50 -8.36 -13.93
N LEU A 147 18.32 -8.53 -13.35
CA LEU A 147 17.85 -7.72 -12.22
C LEU A 147 18.75 -7.86 -10.98
N PHE A 148 19.24 -9.08 -10.65
CA PHE A 148 20.16 -9.29 -9.55
C PHE A 148 21.47 -8.55 -9.75
N LEU A 149 22.03 -8.62 -10.96
CA LEU A 149 23.25 -7.91 -11.33
C LEU A 149 23.08 -6.38 -11.23
N GLU A 150 21.97 -5.84 -11.75
CA GLU A 150 21.63 -4.42 -11.65
C GLU A 150 21.49 -3.93 -10.19
N LEU A 151 20.97 -4.78 -9.31
CA LEU A 151 20.82 -4.47 -7.90
C LEU A 151 22.11 -4.62 -7.08
N GLY A 152 23.20 -5.04 -7.72
CA GLY A 152 24.50 -5.22 -7.09
C GLY A 152 24.58 -6.47 -6.22
N ALA A 153 23.87 -7.53 -6.60
CA ALA A 153 23.98 -8.84 -5.95
C ALA A 153 25.40 -9.38 -6.06
N ASP A 154 25.87 -10.06 -5.02
CA ASP A 154 27.15 -10.74 -5.04
C ASP A 154 27.10 -12.07 -5.81
N GLU A 155 28.25 -12.68 -6.01
CA GLU A 155 28.41 -13.91 -6.81
C GLU A 155 27.58 -15.08 -6.21
N ASP A 156 27.52 -15.17 -4.89
CA ASP A 156 26.73 -16.17 -4.15
C ASP A 156 25.21 -15.94 -4.27
N GLN A 157 24.78 -14.69 -4.39
CA GLN A 157 23.38 -14.31 -4.59
C GLN A 157 22.94 -14.51 -6.04
N CYS A 158 23.83 -14.31 -7.00
CA CYS A 158 23.55 -14.58 -8.43
C CYS A 158 23.46 -16.08 -8.75
N ASP A 159 24.05 -16.96 -7.92
CA ASP A 159 23.86 -18.42 -7.99
C ASP A 159 22.58 -18.84 -7.24
N PHE A 160 21.46 -18.27 -7.61
CA PHE A 160 20.18 -18.53 -6.97
C PHE A 160 19.51 -19.83 -7.45
N THR A 161 18.85 -20.52 -6.51
CA THR A 161 17.97 -21.64 -6.84
C THR A 161 16.69 -21.14 -7.48
N TYR A 162 16.25 -21.76 -8.58
CA TYR A 162 14.97 -21.46 -9.18
C TYR A 162 14.11 -22.70 -9.41
N LEU A 163 12.79 -22.50 -9.45
CA LEU A 163 11.75 -23.50 -9.67
C LEU A 163 10.70 -22.94 -10.62
N PHE A 164 10.06 -23.84 -11.34
CA PHE A 164 8.93 -23.55 -12.21
C PHE A 164 7.64 -23.95 -11.51
N ALA A 165 6.62 -23.09 -11.49
CA ALA A 165 5.39 -23.38 -10.77
C ALA A 165 4.13 -22.91 -11.52
N SER A 166 3.02 -23.56 -11.19
CA SER A 166 1.68 -23.05 -11.44
C SER A 166 0.91 -23.06 -10.10
N GLY A 167 0.75 -21.86 -9.52
CA GLY A 167 -0.02 -21.69 -8.28
C GLY A 167 -1.48 -22.15 -8.46
N MET A 168 -2.08 -21.88 -9.62
CA MET A 168 -3.44 -22.33 -9.95
C MET A 168 -3.51 -23.84 -10.17
N GLY A 169 -2.50 -24.41 -10.83
CA GLY A 169 -2.38 -25.87 -11.04
C GLY A 169 -1.96 -26.62 -9.79
N GLY A 170 -1.47 -25.94 -8.74
CA GLY A 170 -1.07 -26.53 -7.47
C GLY A 170 0.20 -27.39 -7.56
N TYR A 171 1.15 -27.08 -8.44
CA TYR A 171 2.39 -27.83 -8.59
C TYR A 171 3.61 -26.95 -8.80
N ALA A 172 4.78 -27.50 -8.45
CA ALA A 172 6.08 -26.93 -8.72
C ALA A 172 7.01 -27.99 -9.34
N LYS A 173 8.03 -27.56 -10.09
CA LYS A 173 8.99 -28.40 -10.81
C LYS A 173 10.40 -27.84 -10.68
N GLU A 174 11.39 -28.73 -10.64
CA GLU A 174 12.82 -28.36 -10.71
C GLU A 174 13.28 -28.08 -12.15
N SER A 175 12.64 -28.69 -13.15
CA SER A 175 12.87 -28.43 -14.58
C SER A 175 11.57 -28.46 -15.35
N MET A 176 11.54 -27.90 -16.56
CA MET A 176 10.33 -27.89 -17.41
C MET A 176 9.91 -29.30 -17.86
N GLU A 177 10.86 -30.24 -17.96
CA GLU A 177 10.64 -31.64 -18.34
C GLU A 177 10.10 -32.51 -17.19
N ALA A 178 10.26 -32.05 -15.92
CA ALA A 178 9.78 -32.80 -14.77
C ALA A 178 8.25 -32.90 -14.75
N GLU A 179 7.73 -33.97 -14.15
CA GLU A 179 6.27 -34.16 -14.00
C GLU A 179 5.65 -33.10 -13.08
N ALA A 180 4.46 -32.64 -13.47
CA ALA A 180 3.66 -31.71 -12.67
C ALA A 180 2.79 -32.49 -11.69
N VAL A 181 3.21 -32.64 -10.44
CA VAL A 181 2.51 -33.47 -9.43
C VAL A 181 1.92 -32.61 -8.32
N ASP A 182 2.77 -31.96 -7.56
CA ASP A 182 2.39 -31.21 -6.35
C ASP A 182 3.42 -30.11 -6.02
N MET A 183 3.28 -29.48 -4.83
CA MET A 183 4.20 -28.45 -4.33
C MET A 183 5.42 -28.99 -3.57
N GLN A 184 5.63 -30.30 -3.50
CA GLN A 184 6.77 -30.88 -2.77
C GLN A 184 8.14 -30.35 -3.23
N PRO A 185 8.41 -30.12 -4.53
CA PRO A 185 9.68 -29.53 -4.95
C PRO A 185 9.95 -28.17 -4.29
N LEU A 186 8.94 -27.31 -4.15
CA LEU A 186 9.08 -26.00 -3.48
C LEU A 186 9.32 -26.17 -1.98
N PHE A 187 8.60 -27.06 -1.30
CA PHE A 187 8.85 -27.35 0.11
C PHE A 187 10.27 -27.89 0.34
N ASN A 188 10.74 -28.79 -0.51
CA ASN A 188 12.09 -29.34 -0.42
C ASN A 188 13.15 -28.26 -0.66
N ALA A 189 12.96 -27.38 -1.63
CA ALA A 189 13.85 -26.25 -1.88
C ALA A 189 13.93 -25.32 -0.66
N ILE A 190 12.82 -24.99 -0.01
CA ILE A 190 12.81 -24.23 1.24
C ILE A 190 13.63 -24.91 2.32
N LEU A 191 13.45 -26.21 2.53
CA LEU A 191 14.21 -26.96 3.55
C LEU A 191 15.71 -27.01 3.26
N GLN A 192 16.09 -27.08 1.99
CA GLN A 192 17.48 -27.24 1.55
C GLN A 192 18.23 -25.91 1.49
N HIS A 193 17.62 -24.85 1.00
CA HIS A 193 18.29 -23.59 0.69
C HIS A 193 18.04 -22.46 1.70
N VAL A 194 16.93 -22.50 2.47
CA VAL A 194 16.74 -21.54 3.56
C VAL A 194 17.47 -22.03 4.81
N PRO A 195 18.43 -21.27 5.36
CA PRO A 195 19.14 -21.69 6.56
C PRO A 195 18.20 -21.75 7.78
N PRO A 196 18.52 -22.61 8.76
CA PRO A 196 17.83 -22.56 10.05
C PRO A 196 18.09 -21.22 10.75
N PRO A 197 17.13 -20.72 11.55
CA PRO A 197 17.31 -19.48 12.28
C PRO A 197 18.52 -19.56 13.23
N VAL A 198 19.31 -18.50 13.21
CA VAL A 198 20.46 -18.35 14.12
C VAL A 198 19.96 -17.80 15.45
N GLY A 199 20.31 -18.45 16.56
CA GLY A 199 19.98 -18.00 17.92
C GLY A 199 20.43 -19.01 18.96
N ASP A 200 20.68 -18.53 20.19
CA ASP A 200 21.10 -19.36 21.30
C ASP A 200 20.02 -19.42 22.38
N VAL A 201 19.47 -20.60 22.59
CA VAL A 201 18.40 -20.85 23.57
C VAL A 201 18.86 -20.67 25.03
N ASN A 202 20.16 -20.70 25.29
CA ASN A 202 20.74 -20.56 26.63
C ASN A 202 21.06 -19.11 27.01
N LYS A 203 20.98 -18.19 26.06
CA LYS A 203 21.15 -16.75 26.31
C LYS A 203 19.90 -16.13 26.92
N PRO A 204 20.01 -14.94 27.55
CA PRO A 204 18.84 -14.17 27.98
C PRO A 204 17.85 -13.95 26.82
N LEU A 205 16.55 -13.90 27.15
CA LEU A 205 15.49 -13.65 26.18
C LEU A 205 15.74 -12.34 25.42
N GLN A 206 15.65 -12.41 24.12
CA GLN A 206 15.60 -11.26 23.21
C GLN A 206 14.56 -11.52 22.12
N LEU A 207 13.41 -10.85 22.20
CA LEU A 207 12.36 -10.84 21.19
C LEU A 207 12.24 -9.43 20.62
N GLN A 208 12.42 -9.26 19.32
CA GLN A 208 12.24 -7.98 18.64
C GLN A 208 10.78 -7.78 18.24
N VAL A 209 10.21 -6.66 18.66
CA VAL A 209 8.86 -6.26 18.26
C VAL A 209 8.87 -5.82 16.80
N THR A 210 8.16 -6.54 15.93
CA THR A 210 8.19 -6.29 14.48
C THR A 210 6.85 -5.81 13.95
N THR A 211 5.76 -6.37 14.48
CA THR A 211 4.40 -6.01 14.09
C THR A 211 3.55 -5.88 15.35
N LEU A 212 2.59 -4.98 15.32
CA LEU A 212 1.59 -4.83 16.37
C LEU A 212 0.21 -5.24 15.84
N ASP A 213 -0.58 -5.81 16.73
CA ASP A 213 -1.97 -6.12 16.49
C ASP A 213 -2.78 -5.77 17.74
N TYR A 214 -4.08 -5.75 17.63
CA TYR A 214 -4.97 -5.39 18.72
C TYR A 214 -6.14 -6.36 18.82
N SER A 215 -6.48 -6.72 20.05
CA SER A 215 -7.66 -7.51 20.37
C SER A 215 -8.45 -6.82 21.48
N GLU A 216 -9.77 -6.73 21.35
CA GLU A 216 -10.64 -6.16 22.40
C GLU A 216 -10.51 -6.88 23.76
N TYR A 217 -10.11 -8.17 23.74
CA TYR A 217 -9.97 -9.00 24.94
C TYR A 217 -8.56 -8.99 25.53
N LEU A 218 -7.54 -8.94 24.68
CA LEU A 218 -6.13 -9.07 25.09
C LEU A 218 -5.39 -7.73 25.08
N GLY A 219 -6.00 -6.69 24.53
CA GLY A 219 -5.34 -5.41 24.28
C GLY A 219 -4.33 -5.53 23.15
N ARG A 220 -3.21 -4.83 23.27
CA ARG A 220 -2.12 -4.83 22.30
C ARG A 220 -1.41 -6.19 22.27
N ILE A 221 -1.20 -6.71 21.09
CA ILE A 221 -0.50 -7.97 20.81
C ILE A 221 0.77 -7.62 20.03
N VAL A 222 1.89 -8.01 20.57
CA VAL A 222 3.21 -7.87 19.94
C VAL A 222 3.49 -9.11 19.12
N ILE A 223 3.87 -8.95 17.86
CA ILE A 223 4.35 -10.04 17.00
C ILE A 223 5.83 -9.79 16.72
N GLY A 224 6.63 -10.82 16.85
CA GLY A 224 8.05 -10.70 16.62
C GLY A 224 8.80 -12.02 16.64
N ARG A 225 10.08 -11.97 16.25
CA ARG A 225 10.99 -13.11 16.27
C ARG A 225 11.78 -13.15 17.57
N ILE A 226 11.89 -14.33 18.14
CA ILE A 226 12.80 -14.60 19.24
C ILE A 226 14.22 -14.78 18.67
N HIS A 227 15.11 -13.85 18.96
CA HIS A 227 16.51 -13.91 18.51
C HIS A 227 17.36 -14.79 19.44
N ASN A 228 17.16 -14.67 20.74
CA ASN A 228 17.86 -15.48 21.74
C ASN A 228 16.92 -15.88 22.88
N GLY A 229 17.30 -16.92 23.58
CA GLY A 229 16.63 -17.35 24.79
C GLY A 229 15.34 -18.13 24.57
N THR A 230 14.53 -18.17 25.62
CA THR A 230 13.27 -18.88 25.70
C THR A 230 12.23 -18.00 26.35
N ILE A 231 11.00 -18.00 25.81
CA ILE A 231 9.86 -17.27 26.34
C ILE A 231 8.79 -18.26 26.79
N ARG A 232 8.13 -17.98 27.95
CA ARG A 232 7.06 -18.82 28.51
C ARG A 232 5.81 -17.98 28.81
N ALA A 233 4.66 -18.59 28.63
CA ALA A 233 3.41 -17.99 29.06
C ALA A 233 3.42 -17.79 30.59
N GLY A 234 2.97 -16.62 31.05
CA GLY A 234 2.90 -16.29 32.48
C GLY A 234 4.23 -15.82 33.11
N GLN A 235 5.36 -15.83 32.40
CA GLN A 235 6.63 -15.34 32.95
C GLN A 235 6.69 -13.81 33.02
N GLN A 236 7.56 -13.31 33.92
CA GLN A 236 7.95 -11.90 33.94
C GLN A 236 8.96 -11.63 32.84
N ALA A 237 8.78 -10.52 32.12
CA ALA A 237 9.74 -10.04 31.13
C ALA A 237 9.86 -8.51 31.21
N ALA A 238 10.79 -7.93 30.50
CA ALA A 238 10.98 -6.49 30.43
C ALA A 238 10.92 -6.02 28.98
N LEU A 239 10.31 -4.86 28.76
CA LEU A 239 10.36 -4.13 27.51
C LEU A 239 11.44 -3.07 27.60
N ILE A 240 12.37 -3.04 26.66
CA ILE A 240 13.32 -1.93 26.49
C ILE A 240 12.78 -1.05 25.37
N THR A 241 12.40 0.17 25.74
CA THR A 241 11.85 1.16 24.80
C THR A 241 12.94 1.82 23.96
N GLU A 242 12.56 2.53 22.91
CA GLU A 242 13.47 3.33 22.09
C GLU A 242 14.30 4.32 22.92
N SER A 243 13.73 4.90 23.96
CA SER A 243 14.45 5.80 24.89
C SER A 243 15.41 5.08 25.85
N GLY A 244 15.48 3.75 25.80
CA GLY A 244 16.25 2.93 26.74
C GLY A 244 15.57 2.69 28.09
N THR A 245 14.32 3.11 28.25
CA THR A 245 13.54 2.86 29.49
C THR A 245 13.15 1.39 29.57
N ILE A 246 13.29 0.80 30.77
CA ILE A 246 12.97 -0.61 31.03
C ILE A 246 11.63 -0.70 31.76
N ILE A 247 10.64 -1.29 31.11
CA ILE A 247 9.29 -1.49 31.66
C ILE A 247 9.10 -2.98 31.93
N LYS A 248 8.97 -3.36 33.21
CA LYS A 248 8.70 -4.75 33.59
C LYS A 248 7.22 -5.07 33.43
N SER A 249 6.91 -6.17 32.77
CA SER A 249 5.54 -6.66 32.59
C SER A 249 5.48 -8.19 32.60
N LYS A 250 4.27 -8.72 32.65
CA LYS A 250 4.00 -10.16 32.62
C LYS A 250 3.46 -10.56 31.25
N ILE A 251 3.97 -11.63 30.68
CA ILE A 251 3.44 -12.26 29.49
C ILE A 251 2.09 -12.89 29.85
N THR A 252 0.99 -12.29 29.42
CA THR A 252 -0.35 -12.79 29.73
C THR A 252 -0.75 -13.94 28.82
N LYS A 253 -0.37 -13.87 27.54
CA LYS A 253 -0.59 -14.92 26.54
C LYS A 253 0.64 -15.02 25.64
N LEU A 254 0.97 -16.25 25.28
CA LEU A 254 1.96 -16.61 24.28
C LEU A 254 1.27 -17.45 23.20
N MET A 255 1.40 -17.06 21.94
CA MET A 255 0.75 -17.71 20.82
C MET A 255 1.74 -17.92 19.67
N GLY A 256 1.68 -19.07 19.03
CA GLY A 256 2.32 -19.34 17.75
C GLY A 256 1.33 -19.27 16.60
N PHE A 257 1.78 -19.62 15.40
CA PHE A 257 0.96 -19.66 14.19
C PHE A 257 0.80 -21.10 13.71
N GLU A 258 -0.43 -21.46 13.32
CA GLU A 258 -0.74 -22.72 12.66
C GLU A 258 -1.76 -22.42 11.55
N GLY A 259 -1.34 -22.51 10.30
CA GLY A 259 -2.04 -21.88 9.20
C GLY A 259 -2.18 -20.38 9.47
N LEU A 260 -3.37 -19.86 9.32
CA LEU A 260 -3.71 -18.46 9.63
C LEU A 260 -4.16 -18.24 11.09
N LYS A 261 -4.31 -19.30 11.87
CA LYS A 261 -4.80 -19.21 13.24
C LYS A 261 -3.65 -19.03 14.22
N ARG A 262 -3.92 -18.26 15.28
CA ARG A 262 -3.03 -18.16 16.44
C ARG A 262 -3.40 -19.26 17.42
N VAL A 263 -2.40 -20.05 17.82
CA VAL A 263 -2.57 -21.17 18.75
C VAL A 263 -1.78 -20.87 20.02
N GLU A 264 -2.40 -21.04 21.19
CA GLU A 264 -1.72 -20.83 22.47
C GLU A 264 -0.58 -21.84 22.64
N MET A 265 0.56 -21.33 23.14
CA MET A 265 1.77 -22.09 23.43
C MET A 265 2.21 -21.88 24.88
N GLU A 266 2.76 -22.92 25.49
CA GLU A 266 3.36 -22.79 26.84
C GLU A 266 4.76 -22.17 26.77
N GLU A 267 5.52 -22.53 25.74
CA GLU A 267 6.92 -22.13 25.59
C GLU A 267 7.30 -21.99 24.11
N ALA A 268 8.17 -21.04 23.80
CA ALA A 268 8.83 -20.88 22.50
C ALA A 268 10.29 -20.48 22.69
N THR A 269 11.16 -20.90 21.75
CA THR A 269 12.62 -20.70 21.81
C THR A 269 13.12 -19.82 20.67
N ALA A 270 14.41 -19.48 20.70
CA ALA A 270 15.08 -18.76 19.64
C ALA A 270 14.73 -19.32 18.24
N GLY A 271 14.44 -18.43 17.29
CA GLY A 271 14.01 -18.74 15.93
C GLY A 271 12.49 -18.72 15.71
N TYR A 272 11.67 -18.89 16.76
CA TYR A 272 10.22 -18.83 16.61
C TYR A 272 9.73 -17.39 16.35
N ILE A 273 8.74 -17.28 15.47
CA ILE A 273 7.91 -16.07 15.34
C ILE A 273 6.66 -16.29 16.20
N VAL A 274 6.43 -15.40 17.16
CA VAL A 274 5.38 -15.53 18.16
C VAL A 274 4.55 -14.25 18.29
N ALA A 275 3.33 -14.40 18.80
CA ALA A 275 2.48 -13.31 19.21
C ALA A 275 2.37 -13.32 20.74
N VAL A 276 2.63 -12.18 21.36
CA VAL A 276 2.73 -12.01 22.82
C VAL A 276 1.78 -10.90 23.28
N ALA A 277 0.96 -11.17 24.30
CA ALA A 277 0.17 -10.16 24.96
C ALA A 277 0.71 -9.87 26.38
N GLY A 278 0.50 -8.64 26.86
CA GLY A 278 0.94 -8.19 28.18
C GLY A 278 1.81 -6.93 28.16
N PHE A 279 2.07 -6.37 26.99
CA PHE A 279 2.89 -5.16 26.79
C PHE A 279 2.05 -4.07 26.09
N ALA A 280 1.23 -3.34 26.87
CA ALA A 280 0.33 -2.31 26.33
C ALA A 280 1.07 -1.13 25.67
N ASP A 281 2.25 -0.81 26.18
CA ASP A 281 3.07 0.33 25.73
C ASP A 281 4.17 -0.06 24.74
N ALA A 282 4.16 -1.29 24.21
CA ALA A 282 5.19 -1.72 23.27
C ALA A 282 5.03 -1.05 21.90
N TYR A 283 6.15 -0.62 21.33
CA TYR A 283 6.26 -0.09 19.98
C TYR A 283 7.16 -0.99 19.10
N ILE A 284 7.04 -0.79 17.81
CA ILE A 284 7.84 -1.55 16.84
C ILE A 284 9.31 -1.15 16.93
N GLY A 285 10.20 -2.16 16.80
CA GLY A 285 11.63 -1.98 16.94
C GLY A 285 12.16 -2.20 18.36
N GLU A 286 11.28 -2.13 19.36
CA GLU A 286 11.65 -2.35 20.76
C GLU A 286 11.95 -3.84 21.06
N THR A 287 12.57 -4.10 22.19
CA THR A 287 12.99 -5.46 22.57
C THR A 287 12.29 -5.91 23.84
N ILE A 288 11.62 -7.07 23.80
CA ILE A 288 11.18 -7.79 24.98
C ILE A 288 12.33 -8.72 25.41
N THR A 289 12.76 -8.61 26.66
CA THR A 289 13.98 -9.23 27.18
C THR A 289 13.81 -9.82 28.60
N ASP A 290 14.84 -10.50 29.08
CA ASP A 290 14.92 -10.96 30.46
C ASP A 290 14.96 -9.75 31.43
N PRO A 291 14.13 -9.69 32.48
CA PRO A 291 14.09 -8.57 33.41
C PRO A 291 15.33 -8.50 34.33
N ASN A 292 16.14 -9.56 34.42
CA ASN A 292 17.35 -9.61 35.26
C ASN A 292 18.60 -9.26 34.45
N GLU A 293 18.63 -9.62 33.16
CA GLU A 293 19.72 -9.32 32.22
C GLU A 293 19.18 -8.64 30.96
N PRO A 294 18.69 -7.40 31.06
CA PRO A 294 18.06 -6.74 29.93
C PRO A 294 19.08 -6.38 28.85
N GLN A 295 18.86 -6.87 27.64
CA GLN A 295 19.71 -6.63 26.48
C GLN A 295 18.85 -6.21 25.28
N ALA A 296 19.05 -4.98 24.80
CA ALA A 296 18.34 -4.49 23.61
C ALA A 296 18.96 -5.05 22.32
N LEU A 297 18.10 -5.32 21.35
CA LEU A 297 18.50 -5.50 19.96
C LEU A 297 18.62 -4.13 19.26
N PRO A 298 19.37 -4.02 18.15
CA PRO A 298 19.38 -2.80 17.34
C PRO A 298 17.96 -2.40 16.95
N LEU A 299 17.64 -1.12 17.08
CA LEU A 299 16.32 -0.61 16.69
C LEU A 299 16.09 -0.78 15.19
N ILE A 300 14.92 -1.22 14.82
CA ILE A 300 14.49 -1.22 13.42
C ILE A 300 14.17 0.23 13.05
N LYS A 301 14.98 0.81 12.17
CA LYS A 301 14.68 2.14 11.63
C LYS A 301 13.47 2.02 10.70
N VAL A 302 12.42 2.74 11.04
CA VAL A 302 11.26 2.92 10.15
C VAL A 302 11.48 4.23 9.41
N ASP A 303 11.43 4.20 8.07
CA ASP A 303 11.52 5.44 7.29
C ASP A 303 10.40 6.40 7.68
N GLU A 304 10.70 7.66 7.73
CA GLU A 304 9.76 8.68 8.13
C GLU A 304 8.75 9.01 7.01
N PRO A 305 7.55 9.52 7.36
CA PRO A 305 6.57 9.98 6.38
C PRO A 305 7.15 11.03 5.42
N THR A 306 6.72 10.98 4.17
CA THR A 306 7.09 11.93 3.11
C THR A 306 5.94 12.83 2.68
N LEU A 307 4.69 12.40 2.90
CA LEU A 307 3.48 13.13 2.58
C LEU A 307 2.64 13.40 3.83
N GLN A 308 1.90 14.50 3.79
CA GLN A 308 0.94 14.85 4.84
C GLN A 308 -0.35 15.38 4.24
N MET A 309 -1.45 15.18 4.95
CA MET A 309 -2.78 15.70 4.63
C MET A 309 -3.47 16.20 5.88
N THR A 310 -4.34 17.18 5.75
CA THR A 310 -5.21 17.58 6.86
C THR A 310 -6.54 16.86 6.74
N PHE A 311 -6.95 16.24 7.84
CA PHE A 311 -8.29 15.65 8.01
C PHE A 311 -9.15 16.62 8.81
N TRP A 312 -10.36 16.89 8.32
CA TRP A 312 -11.35 17.76 8.98
C TRP A 312 -12.64 17.02 9.27
N VAL A 313 -13.34 17.47 10.27
CA VAL A 313 -14.77 17.17 10.41
C VAL A 313 -15.52 17.69 9.19
N ASN A 314 -16.51 16.93 8.69
CA ASN A 314 -17.33 17.39 7.60
C ASN A 314 -18.24 18.55 8.06
N ASP A 315 -18.02 19.75 7.55
CA ASP A 315 -18.79 20.98 7.79
C ASP A 315 -19.62 21.40 6.55
N SER A 316 -19.80 20.48 5.59
CA SER A 316 -20.61 20.73 4.41
C SER A 316 -22.10 20.83 4.75
N PRO A 317 -22.93 21.45 3.89
CA PRO A 317 -24.39 21.45 4.06
C PRO A 317 -25.03 20.05 4.11
N PHE A 318 -24.32 19.02 3.64
CA PHE A 318 -24.79 17.63 3.64
C PHE A 318 -24.20 16.79 4.77
N ALA A 319 -23.47 17.41 5.71
CA ALA A 319 -22.87 16.70 6.83
C ALA A 319 -23.92 15.91 7.64
N GLY A 320 -23.60 14.65 7.99
CA GLY A 320 -24.47 13.78 8.76
C GLY A 320 -25.63 13.13 8.00
N GLN A 321 -25.74 13.34 6.68
CA GLN A 321 -26.81 12.73 5.89
C GLN A 321 -26.51 11.30 5.45
N GLU A 322 -25.26 10.93 5.33
CA GLU A 322 -24.83 9.63 4.76
C GLU A 322 -24.04 8.78 5.76
N GLY A 323 -23.26 9.39 6.66
CA GLY A 323 -22.50 8.72 7.70
C GLY A 323 -23.09 8.87 9.08
N LYS A 324 -22.68 7.98 9.99
CA LYS A 324 -23.10 7.99 11.40
C LYS A 324 -22.01 8.57 12.33
N LEU A 325 -20.75 8.50 11.90
CA LEU A 325 -19.58 8.90 12.66
C LEU A 325 -19.04 10.22 12.09
N VAL A 326 -19.54 11.34 12.66
CA VAL A 326 -19.36 12.69 12.10
C VAL A 326 -18.71 13.68 13.05
N THR A 327 -18.44 13.27 14.30
CA THR A 327 -17.91 14.19 15.31
C THR A 327 -16.39 14.20 15.35
N SER A 328 -15.82 15.35 15.72
CA SER A 328 -14.38 15.55 15.91
C SER A 328 -13.76 14.48 16.81
N ARG A 329 -14.40 14.17 17.92
CA ARG A 329 -13.95 13.15 18.85
C ARG A 329 -13.88 11.76 18.19
N GLN A 330 -14.91 11.37 17.42
CA GLN A 330 -14.93 10.06 16.75
C GLN A 330 -13.81 9.96 15.71
N VAL A 331 -13.63 11.00 14.89
CA VAL A 331 -12.55 11.07 13.90
C VAL A 331 -11.18 11.00 14.59
N ARG A 332 -10.99 11.78 15.66
CA ARG A 332 -9.79 11.77 16.48
C ARG A 332 -9.49 10.37 17.04
N ASP A 333 -10.43 9.80 17.76
CA ASP A 333 -10.25 8.50 18.41
C ASP A 333 -9.94 7.40 17.37
N ARG A 334 -10.52 7.49 16.18
CA ARG A 334 -10.23 6.54 15.08
C ARG A 334 -8.84 6.73 14.51
N LEU A 335 -8.41 7.97 14.25
CA LEU A 335 -7.07 8.27 13.75
C LEU A 335 -5.98 7.85 14.75
N PHE A 336 -6.18 8.12 16.05
CA PHE A 336 -5.22 7.70 17.07
C PHE A 336 -5.20 6.19 17.28
N ARG A 337 -6.33 5.50 17.11
CA ARG A 337 -6.37 4.03 17.12
C ARG A 337 -5.55 3.43 15.97
N GLU A 338 -5.52 4.06 14.81
CA GLU A 338 -4.70 3.60 13.69
C GLU A 338 -3.21 3.53 14.05
N LEU A 339 -2.72 4.45 14.89
CA LEU A 339 -1.33 4.46 15.36
C LEU A 339 -0.95 3.25 16.21
N GLU A 340 -1.92 2.50 16.73
CA GLU A 340 -1.65 1.30 17.52
C GLU A 340 -1.08 0.16 16.67
N THR A 341 -1.41 0.16 15.37
CA THR A 341 -0.99 -0.88 14.42
C THR A 341 -0.14 -0.35 13.27
N ASN A 342 -0.32 0.92 12.90
CA ASN A 342 0.32 1.55 11.74
C ASN A 342 1.40 2.55 12.17
N VAL A 343 2.63 2.09 12.27
CA VAL A 343 3.77 2.92 12.72
C VAL A 343 4.32 3.88 11.66
N ALA A 344 4.00 3.65 10.39
CA ALA A 344 4.39 4.55 9.30
C ALA A 344 3.48 5.78 9.20
N LEU A 345 2.44 5.83 10.03
CA LEU A 345 1.51 6.95 10.13
C LEU A 345 1.89 7.84 11.32
N ARG A 346 1.76 9.15 11.15
CA ARG A 346 1.79 10.12 12.26
C ARG A 346 0.50 10.93 12.24
N VAL A 347 -0.05 11.18 13.41
CA VAL A 347 -1.25 12.00 13.60
C VAL A 347 -0.92 13.08 14.63
N GLU A 348 -1.10 14.32 14.24
CA GLU A 348 -0.85 15.48 15.08
C GLU A 348 -2.13 16.30 15.21
N GLU A 349 -2.42 16.75 16.43
CA GLU A 349 -3.49 17.73 16.66
C GLU A 349 -3.03 19.11 16.19
N THR A 350 -3.93 19.87 15.60
CA THR A 350 -3.66 21.24 15.17
C THR A 350 -4.24 22.25 16.19
N ASP A 351 -4.02 23.54 15.97
CA ASP A 351 -4.63 24.61 16.78
C ASP A 351 -6.18 24.58 16.75
N SER A 352 -6.76 23.86 15.80
CA SER A 352 -8.21 23.67 15.68
C SER A 352 -8.60 22.26 16.15
N PRO A 353 -9.55 22.10 17.08
CA PRO A 353 -9.97 20.80 17.58
C PRO A 353 -10.67 19.91 16.53
N ASP A 354 -11.03 20.51 15.39
CA ASP A 354 -11.72 19.81 14.28
C ASP A 354 -10.78 19.41 13.15
N LYS A 355 -9.46 19.61 13.30
CA LYS A 355 -8.46 19.36 12.28
C LYS A 355 -7.31 18.54 12.82
N PHE A 356 -6.90 17.54 12.06
CA PHE A 356 -5.80 16.64 12.38
C PHE A 356 -4.84 16.61 11.20
N LEU A 357 -3.54 16.78 11.46
CA LEU A 357 -2.50 16.58 10.46
C LEU A 357 -2.11 15.12 10.47
N VAL A 358 -2.29 14.45 9.33
CA VAL A 358 -2.00 13.04 9.16
C VAL A 358 -0.89 12.89 8.14
N SER A 359 0.22 12.29 8.55
CA SER A 359 1.40 12.10 7.72
C SER A 359 1.59 10.61 7.43
N GLY A 360 1.88 10.29 6.18
CA GLY A 360 2.08 8.93 5.69
C GLY A 360 3.20 8.86 4.66
N ARG A 361 3.54 7.64 4.21
CA ARG A 361 4.64 7.42 3.28
C ARG A 361 4.31 7.78 1.84
N GLY A 362 3.06 7.62 1.43
CA GLY A 362 2.63 7.86 0.05
C GLY A 362 1.13 8.09 -0.06
N GLU A 363 0.69 8.42 -1.27
CA GLU A 363 -0.73 8.68 -1.56
C GLU A 363 -1.59 7.43 -1.35
N LEU A 364 -1.09 6.26 -1.73
CA LEU A 364 -1.80 5.00 -1.55
C LEU A 364 -2.01 4.67 -0.07
N HIS A 365 -0.99 4.90 0.76
CA HIS A 365 -1.07 4.67 2.21
C HIS A 365 -2.18 5.53 2.84
N LEU A 366 -2.19 6.83 2.57
CA LEU A 366 -3.23 7.75 3.06
C LEU A 366 -4.60 7.45 2.44
N GLY A 367 -4.65 7.08 1.16
CA GLY A 367 -5.87 6.70 0.45
C GLY A 367 -6.55 5.45 1.05
N ILE A 368 -5.76 4.47 1.48
CA ILE A 368 -6.26 3.26 2.16
C ILE A 368 -6.87 3.62 3.52
N LEU A 369 -6.22 4.48 4.30
CA LEU A 369 -6.77 4.96 5.57
C LEU A 369 -8.12 5.66 5.34
N ILE A 370 -8.20 6.56 4.36
CA ILE A 370 -9.43 7.27 4.02
C ILE A 370 -10.54 6.31 3.62
N GLU A 371 -10.24 5.34 2.75
CA GLU A 371 -11.23 4.36 2.29
C GLU A 371 -11.68 3.41 3.41
N THR A 372 -10.77 3.02 4.31
CA THR A 372 -11.10 2.22 5.48
C THR A 372 -12.06 2.96 6.40
N MET A 373 -11.76 4.21 6.75
CA MET A 373 -12.64 5.04 7.57
C MET A 373 -14.01 5.27 6.89
N ARG A 374 -14.01 5.50 5.57
CA ARG A 374 -15.24 5.62 4.77
C ARG A 374 -16.14 4.39 4.92
N ARG A 375 -15.58 3.18 4.81
CA ARG A 375 -16.32 1.90 4.95
C ARG A 375 -16.79 1.64 6.37
N GLU A 376 -16.08 2.14 7.37
CA GLU A 376 -16.49 2.10 8.77
C GLU A 376 -17.68 3.05 9.07
N GLY A 377 -18.06 3.91 8.13
CA GLY A 377 -19.22 4.80 8.26
C GLY A 377 -18.90 6.22 8.70
N PHE A 378 -17.62 6.64 8.61
CA PHE A 378 -17.21 8.00 8.91
C PHE A 378 -17.55 8.98 7.78
N GLU A 379 -17.88 10.22 8.16
CA GLU A 379 -17.89 11.39 7.28
C GLU A 379 -16.83 12.38 7.73
N PHE A 380 -15.99 12.80 6.81
CA PHE A 380 -14.91 13.77 7.07
C PHE A 380 -14.49 14.44 5.77
N GLN A 381 -13.59 15.40 5.86
CA GLN A 381 -13.01 16.08 4.70
C GLN A 381 -11.49 15.96 4.76
N VAL A 382 -10.86 15.95 3.59
CA VAL A 382 -9.40 15.91 3.48
C VAL A 382 -8.89 16.98 2.53
N SER A 383 -7.69 17.51 2.84
CA SER A 383 -6.97 18.42 1.96
C SER A 383 -6.22 17.68 0.86
N GLN A 384 -5.67 18.43 -0.09
CA GLN A 384 -4.67 17.92 -1.02
C GLN A 384 -3.46 17.34 -0.26
N PRO A 385 -2.88 16.22 -0.71
CA PRO A 385 -1.60 15.75 -0.21
C PRO A 385 -0.50 16.80 -0.42
N GLN A 386 0.35 16.96 0.58
CA GLN A 386 1.49 17.88 0.54
C GLN A 386 2.75 17.13 0.94
N VAL A 387 3.86 17.41 0.30
CA VAL A 387 5.17 16.86 0.69
C VAL A 387 5.65 17.49 2.00
N ILE A 388 6.34 16.70 2.80
CA ILE A 388 6.95 17.16 4.04
C ILE A 388 8.34 17.70 3.71
N TYR A 389 8.53 19.01 3.92
CA TYR A 389 9.83 19.65 3.77
C TYR A 389 10.69 19.44 5.00
N ARG A 390 12.01 19.35 4.80
CA ARG A 390 12.99 19.23 5.87
C ARG A 390 14.11 20.24 5.67
N GLU A 391 14.70 20.66 6.76
CA GLU A 391 15.92 21.44 6.74
C GLU A 391 17.13 20.49 6.86
N VAL A 392 17.94 20.43 5.81
CA VAL A 392 19.18 19.64 5.79
C VAL A 392 20.33 20.60 5.60
N SER A 393 21.24 20.66 6.56
CA SER A 393 22.39 21.56 6.55
C SER A 393 22.03 23.06 6.35
N GLY A 394 20.89 23.51 6.92
CA GLY A 394 20.42 24.90 6.82
C GLY A 394 19.74 25.26 5.50
N GLN A 395 19.43 24.27 4.66
CA GLN A 395 18.71 24.48 3.39
C GLN A 395 17.37 23.69 3.40
N PRO A 396 16.28 24.28 2.91
CA PRO A 396 15.03 23.59 2.76
C PRO A 396 15.15 22.52 1.66
N CYS A 397 14.86 21.29 2.03
CA CYS A 397 14.89 20.12 1.16
C CYS A 397 13.51 19.49 1.04
N GLU A 398 13.26 18.91 -0.12
CA GLU A 398 12.05 18.14 -0.44
C GLU A 398 12.39 16.68 -0.74
N PRO A 399 11.45 15.75 -0.53
CA PRO A 399 11.66 14.34 -0.88
C PRO A 399 11.72 14.18 -2.40
N TYR A 400 12.69 13.38 -2.86
CA TYR A 400 12.84 12.93 -4.23
C TYR A 400 12.57 11.45 -4.34
N GLU A 401 12.01 11.06 -5.48
CA GLU A 401 11.65 9.69 -5.78
C GLU A 401 12.34 9.19 -7.06
N LEU A 402 12.68 7.93 -7.07
CA LEU A 402 13.03 7.18 -8.27
C LEU A 402 11.74 6.72 -8.92
N LEU A 403 11.43 7.26 -10.07
CA LEU A 403 10.27 6.91 -10.88
C LEU A 403 10.69 5.98 -12.01
N VAL A 404 10.06 4.82 -12.11
CA VAL A 404 10.26 3.85 -13.18
C VAL A 404 8.96 3.71 -13.95
N LEU A 405 9.01 3.98 -15.25
CA LEU A 405 7.90 3.84 -16.17
C LEU A 405 8.17 2.71 -17.16
N ASP A 406 7.16 1.90 -17.43
CA ASP A 406 7.17 0.95 -18.55
C ASP A 406 5.99 1.33 -19.47
N ILE A 407 6.28 1.80 -20.68
CA ILE A 407 5.33 2.49 -21.56
C ILE A 407 5.43 2.04 -23.01
N PRO A 408 4.32 2.13 -23.78
CA PRO A 408 4.36 1.97 -25.23
C PRO A 408 5.30 2.98 -25.90
N GLY A 409 6.00 2.59 -26.96
CA GLY A 409 6.98 3.43 -27.66
C GLY A 409 6.41 4.76 -28.18
N ASP A 410 5.13 4.79 -28.55
CA ASP A 410 4.44 6.01 -29.02
C ASP A 410 4.20 7.05 -27.90
N ALA A 411 4.21 6.64 -26.63
CA ALA A 411 4.03 7.50 -25.48
C ALA A 411 5.34 8.10 -24.91
N VAL A 412 6.51 7.63 -25.34
CA VAL A 412 7.83 8.01 -24.77
C VAL A 412 8.04 9.53 -24.81
N GLY A 413 7.84 10.17 -25.97
CA GLY A 413 8.09 11.60 -26.12
C GLY A 413 7.20 12.46 -25.22
N SER A 414 5.91 12.14 -25.13
CA SER A 414 4.96 12.88 -24.29
C SER A 414 5.24 12.72 -22.81
N CYS A 415 5.64 11.53 -22.36
CA CYS A 415 6.02 11.26 -20.98
C CYS A 415 7.29 12.03 -20.58
N ILE A 416 8.33 12.03 -21.41
CA ILE A 416 9.59 12.75 -21.16
C ILE A 416 9.33 14.26 -21.05
N GLU A 417 8.59 14.83 -22.00
CA GLU A 417 8.24 16.25 -21.98
C GLU A 417 7.49 16.64 -20.71
N ARG A 418 6.47 15.86 -20.36
CA ARG A 418 5.62 16.16 -19.20
C ARG A 418 6.35 16.00 -17.87
N LEU A 419 7.20 14.99 -17.73
CA LEU A 419 8.02 14.80 -16.53
C LEU A 419 9.09 15.90 -16.40
N GLY A 420 9.68 16.34 -17.51
CA GLY A 420 10.60 17.48 -17.51
C GLY A 420 9.95 18.77 -16.99
N GLN A 421 8.69 19.06 -17.38
CA GLN A 421 7.90 20.18 -16.85
C GLN A 421 7.66 20.06 -15.33
N ARG A 422 7.59 18.83 -14.82
CA ARG A 422 7.43 18.49 -13.40
C ARG A 422 8.77 18.33 -12.65
N LYS A 423 9.88 18.80 -13.23
CA LYS A 423 11.23 18.73 -12.67
C LYS A 423 11.81 17.32 -12.55
N GLY A 424 11.31 16.37 -13.33
CA GLY A 424 11.90 15.04 -13.44
C GLY A 424 13.17 15.06 -14.27
N GLU A 425 14.22 14.43 -13.78
CA GLU A 425 15.51 14.25 -14.44
C GLU A 425 15.62 12.81 -14.91
N MET A 426 15.66 12.60 -16.23
CA MET A 426 15.81 11.28 -16.80
C MET A 426 17.20 10.71 -16.47
N GLN A 427 17.24 9.52 -15.92
CA GLN A 427 18.46 8.81 -15.56
C GLN A 427 18.83 7.77 -16.62
N ASP A 428 17.82 7.02 -17.08
CA ASP A 428 18.03 5.93 -18.03
C ASP A 428 16.81 5.71 -18.93
N MET A 429 17.08 5.10 -20.10
CA MET A 429 16.06 4.68 -21.05
C MET A 429 16.49 3.37 -21.71
N GLN A 430 15.71 2.31 -21.48
CA GLN A 430 16.00 0.97 -21.98
C GLN A 430 14.85 0.44 -22.85
N PRO A 431 15.15 -0.32 -23.92
CA PRO A 431 14.10 -1.04 -24.66
C PRO A 431 13.49 -2.13 -23.77
N GLY A 432 12.17 -2.17 -23.69
CA GLY A 432 11.40 -3.21 -23.02
C GLY A 432 11.06 -4.39 -23.94
N SER A 433 10.15 -5.24 -23.50
CA SER A 433 9.64 -6.34 -24.31
C SER A 433 8.69 -5.83 -25.40
N GLY A 434 8.92 -6.22 -26.66
CA GLY A 434 8.08 -5.81 -27.79
C GLY A 434 8.29 -4.33 -28.17
N ASP A 435 7.19 -3.56 -28.26
CA ASP A 435 7.20 -2.12 -28.58
C ASP A 435 7.11 -1.27 -27.30
N ARG A 436 7.68 -1.73 -26.19
CA ARG A 436 7.70 -1.02 -24.93
C ARG A 436 9.06 -0.41 -24.64
N THR A 437 9.06 0.64 -23.83
CA THR A 437 10.28 1.32 -23.37
C THR A 437 10.19 1.54 -21.87
N GLN A 438 11.26 1.20 -21.17
CA GLN A 438 11.42 1.52 -19.76
C GLN A 438 12.15 2.86 -19.62
N LEU A 439 11.63 3.75 -18.80
CA LEU A 439 12.23 5.04 -18.47
C LEU A 439 12.47 5.13 -16.97
N GLU A 440 13.62 5.63 -16.57
CA GLU A 440 13.94 5.93 -15.18
C GLU A 440 14.14 7.43 -14.99
N PHE A 441 13.49 8.01 -13.96
CA PHE A 441 13.58 9.41 -13.60
C PHE A 441 13.86 9.57 -12.12
N VAL A 442 14.62 10.61 -11.77
CA VAL A 442 14.65 11.16 -10.42
C VAL A 442 13.80 12.42 -10.41
N ILE A 443 12.77 12.45 -9.57
CA ILE A 443 11.74 13.49 -9.59
C ILE A 443 11.38 13.91 -8.15
N PRO A 444 11.13 15.22 -7.87
CA PRO A 444 10.56 15.64 -6.60
C PRO A 444 9.19 14.97 -6.38
N ALA A 445 8.93 14.43 -5.19
CA ALA A 445 7.67 13.72 -4.88
C ALA A 445 6.43 14.58 -5.19
N ARG A 446 6.48 15.92 -4.97
CA ARG A 446 5.39 16.82 -5.36
C ARG A 446 5.14 16.89 -6.87
N GLY A 447 6.13 16.52 -7.70
CA GLY A 447 5.98 16.40 -9.15
C GLY A 447 5.13 15.19 -9.57
N LEU A 448 5.00 14.20 -8.71
CA LEU A 448 4.16 13.02 -8.95
C LEU A 448 2.71 13.23 -8.52
N ILE A 449 2.43 14.18 -7.63
CA ILE A 449 1.05 14.48 -7.19
C ILE A 449 0.19 14.85 -8.41
N GLY A 450 -0.88 14.09 -8.63
CA GLY A 450 -1.78 14.25 -9.78
C GLY A 450 -1.21 13.84 -11.15
N PHE A 451 -0.02 13.24 -11.20
CA PHE A 451 0.56 12.77 -12.47
C PHE A 451 -0.04 11.46 -12.96
N ARG A 452 -0.44 10.57 -12.06
CA ARG A 452 -0.96 9.24 -12.43
C ARG A 452 -2.14 9.31 -13.41
N GLY A 453 -3.08 10.20 -13.18
CA GLY A 453 -4.23 10.39 -14.05
C GLY A 453 -3.86 10.91 -15.46
N GLU A 454 -2.85 11.77 -15.56
CA GLU A 454 -2.30 12.23 -16.84
C GLU A 454 -1.54 11.11 -17.55
N PHE A 455 -0.72 10.38 -16.83
CA PHE A 455 0.07 9.25 -17.32
C PHE A 455 -0.82 8.17 -17.93
N MET A 456 -1.89 7.77 -17.25
CA MET A 456 -2.83 6.77 -17.77
C MET A 456 -3.52 7.24 -19.06
N ARG A 457 -3.79 8.54 -19.20
CA ARG A 457 -4.33 9.09 -20.45
C ARG A 457 -3.31 9.10 -21.58
N MET A 458 -2.06 9.52 -21.30
CA MET A 458 -0.98 9.54 -22.29
C MET A 458 -0.65 8.15 -22.83
N THR A 459 -0.71 7.15 -21.95
CA THR A 459 -0.40 5.74 -22.28
C THR A 459 -1.65 4.92 -22.64
N ARG A 460 -2.82 5.54 -22.80
CA ARG A 460 -4.11 4.85 -23.09
C ARG A 460 -4.46 3.73 -22.11
N GLY A 461 -3.99 3.84 -20.87
CA GLY A 461 -4.18 2.83 -19.84
C GLY A 461 -3.17 1.68 -19.86
N GLU A 462 -2.23 1.66 -20.79
CA GLU A 462 -1.25 0.57 -20.96
C GLU A 462 0.06 0.81 -20.21
N GLY A 463 0.29 2.04 -19.69
CA GLY A 463 1.51 2.39 -18.97
C GLY A 463 1.53 1.83 -17.56
N ILE A 464 2.71 1.36 -17.13
CA ILE A 464 2.98 0.95 -15.77
C ILE A 464 3.88 2.00 -15.13
N MET A 465 3.48 2.50 -13.95
CA MET A 465 4.21 3.52 -13.20
C MET A 465 4.50 3.04 -11.79
N ASN A 466 5.77 3.05 -11.43
CA ASN A 466 6.23 2.75 -10.09
C ASN A 466 7.18 3.83 -9.61
N HIS A 467 7.10 4.16 -8.34
CA HIS A 467 8.00 5.13 -7.73
C HIS A 467 8.38 4.69 -6.32
N SER A 468 9.55 5.11 -5.87
CA SER A 468 10.05 4.82 -4.52
C SER A 468 10.85 6.00 -4.00
N PHE A 469 10.76 6.26 -2.68
CA PHE A 469 11.56 7.30 -2.04
C PHE A 469 13.05 7.05 -2.25
N LEU A 470 13.78 8.09 -2.63
CA LEU A 470 15.22 8.05 -2.86
C LEU A 470 15.99 8.76 -1.74
N ASP A 471 15.85 10.08 -1.65
CA ASP A 471 16.54 10.94 -0.69
C ASP A 471 15.84 12.29 -0.53
N TYR A 472 16.38 13.15 0.33
CA TYR A 472 16.00 14.56 0.43
C TYR A 472 17.01 15.43 -0.30
N ARG A 473 16.56 16.28 -1.24
CA ARG A 473 17.38 17.21 -2.01
C ARG A 473 16.86 18.64 -1.88
N PRO A 474 17.70 19.65 -2.18
CA PRO A 474 17.27 21.05 -2.20
C PRO A 474 16.04 21.26 -3.08
N LEU A 475 15.21 22.22 -2.69
CA LEU A 475 13.95 22.56 -3.37
C LEU A 475 14.18 22.91 -4.85
N SER A 476 13.49 22.27 -5.78
CA SER A 476 13.71 22.39 -7.24
C SER A 476 12.95 23.52 -7.93
N GLY A 477 12.46 24.53 -7.19
CA GLY A 477 11.64 25.61 -7.75
C GLY A 477 10.16 25.24 -7.92
N ASP A 478 9.38 26.08 -8.60
CA ASP A 478 7.94 25.88 -8.73
C ASP A 478 7.59 24.78 -9.74
N ILE A 479 6.61 23.96 -9.37
CA ILE A 479 5.98 22.96 -10.27
C ILE A 479 4.55 23.44 -10.50
N GLU A 480 4.17 23.59 -11.75
CA GLU A 480 2.81 23.95 -12.09
C GLU A 480 1.83 22.87 -11.64
N ALA A 481 0.89 23.27 -10.80
CA ALA A 481 -0.27 22.48 -10.44
C ALA A 481 -1.25 22.39 -11.65
N ARG A 482 -2.46 21.98 -11.40
CA ARG A 482 -3.53 21.91 -12.41
C ARG A 482 -3.70 23.23 -13.19
N ASN A 483 -3.60 23.19 -14.53
CA ASN A 483 -3.74 24.36 -15.41
C ASN A 483 -5.18 24.76 -15.70
N LYS A 484 -6.16 24.00 -15.22
CA LYS A 484 -7.58 24.22 -15.45
C LYS A 484 -8.30 24.60 -14.16
N GLY A 485 -9.25 25.52 -14.26
CA GLY A 485 -10.15 25.88 -13.18
C GLY A 485 -11.25 24.83 -12.96
N VAL A 486 -12.14 25.10 -12.01
CA VAL A 486 -13.28 24.25 -11.68
C VAL A 486 -14.61 24.91 -11.96
N LEU A 487 -15.63 24.09 -12.24
CA LEU A 487 -17.03 24.50 -12.28
C LEU A 487 -17.61 24.35 -10.87
N ILE A 488 -18.12 25.44 -10.32
CA ILE A 488 -18.62 25.50 -8.93
C ILE A 488 -20.11 25.73 -8.94
N SER A 489 -20.87 24.96 -8.16
CA SER A 489 -22.29 25.20 -7.99
C SER A 489 -22.53 26.50 -7.22
N PHE A 490 -23.32 27.40 -7.83
CA PHE A 490 -23.69 28.67 -7.22
C PHE A 490 -24.86 28.53 -6.24
N GLU A 491 -25.74 27.56 -6.45
CA GLU A 491 -26.96 27.34 -5.67
C GLU A 491 -27.02 25.94 -5.08
N GLU A 492 -27.83 25.80 -4.04
CA GLU A 492 -28.24 24.52 -3.48
C GLU A 492 -29.49 24.01 -4.23
N GLY A 493 -29.54 22.72 -4.54
CA GLY A 493 -30.68 22.11 -5.21
C GLY A 493 -30.37 20.78 -5.87
N VAL A 494 -31.08 20.47 -6.94
CA VAL A 494 -30.90 19.27 -7.75
C VAL A 494 -30.46 19.67 -9.14
N SER A 495 -29.38 19.11 -9.64
CA SER A 495 -28.89 19.37 -10.98
C SER A 495 -29.91 18.93 -12.05
N THR A 496 -30.07 19.75 -13.09
CA THR A 496 -31.01 19.49 -14.17
C THR A 496 -30.28 19.25 -15.48
N PHE A 497 -30.83 18.39 -16.31
CA PHE A 497 -30.35 18.17 -17.67
C PHE A 497 -30.22 19.49 -18.45
N TYR A 498 -31.22 20.37 -18.35
CA TYR A 498 -31.24 21.63 -19.05
C TYR A 498 -30.10 22.57 -18.67
N ALA A 499 -29.83 22.71 -17.37
CA ALA A 499 -28.74 23.56 -16.89
C ALA A 499 -27.38 23.02 -17.28
N MET A 500 -27.18 21.71 -17.13
CA MET A 500 -25.93 21.05 -17.48
C MET A 500 -25.66 21.11 -18.99
N LYS A 501 -26.65 20.87 -19.82
CA LYS A 501 -26.51 20.95 -21.28
C LYS A 501 -26.13 22.36 -21.76
N ASN A 502 -26.68 23.40 -21.15
CA ASN A 502 -26.33 24.78 -21.46
C ASN A 502 -24.92 25.19 -21.00
N ALA A 503 -24.31 24.42 -20.12
CA ALA A 503 -22.98 24.69 -19.60
C ALA A 503 -21.91 23.69 -20.10
N GLU A 504 -22.28 22.71 -20.92
CA GLU A 504 -21.40 21.65 -21.42
C GLU A 504 -20.20 22.19 -22.21
N ASP A 505 -20.37 23.28 -22.97
CA ASP A 505 -19.29 23.92 -23.72
C ASP A 505 -18.23 24.57 -22.81
N ARG A 506 -18.53 24.75 -21.53
CA ARG A 506 -17.62 25.38 -20.55
C ARG A 506 -16.69 24.40 -19.86
N GLY A 507 -17.02 23.10 -19.86
CA GLY A 507 -16.22 22.10 -19.22
C GLY A 507 -16.89 20.74 -19.09
N ALA A 508 -16.18 19.81 -18.46
CA ALA A 508 -16.66 18.45 -18.23
C ALA A 508 -17.21 18.30 -16.81
N PHE A 509 -18.37 17.68 -16.66
CA PHE A 509 -19.01 17.49 -15.35
C PHE A 509 -18.52 16.24 -14.62
N PHE A 510 -18.57 16.28 -13.30
CA PHE A 510 -18.33 15.17 -12.37
C PHE A 510 -19.63 14.56 -11.85
N ILE A 511 -20.76 15.21 -12.11
CA ILE A 511 -22.09 14.85 -11.64
C ILE A 511 -23.01 14.51 -12.80
N THR A 512 -24.09 13.79 -12.51
CA THR A 512 -25.18 13.49 -13.43
C THR A 512 -26.39 14.39 -13.15
N PRO A 513 -27.31 14.56 -14.11
CA PRO A 513 -28.63 15.17 -13.84
C PRO A 513 -29.36 14.41 -12.72
N GLY A 514 -30.00 15.13 -11.82
CA GLY A 514 -30.66 14.56 -10.65
C GLY A 514 -29.75 14.47 -9.39
N THR A 515 -28.50 14.87 -9.49
CA THR A 515 -27.59 14.92 -8.34
C THR A 515 -27.92 16.12 -7.45
N LYS A 516 -28.00 15.90 -6.13
CA LYS A 516 -28.10 16.99 -5.14
C LYS A 516 -26.77 17.72 -5.06
N VAL A 517 -26.83 19.05 -5.10
CA VAL A 517 -25.67 19.93 -5.02
C VAL A 517 -25.90 21.03 -4.00
N TYR A 518 -24.83 21.59 -3.47
CA TYR A 518 -24.87 22.74 -2.58
C TYR A 518 -23.92 23.84 -3.08
N ARG A 519 -24.11 25.05 -2.58
CA ARG A 519 -23.27 26.18 -2.95
C ARG A 519 -21.81 25.96 -2.55
N GLY A 520 -20.90 26.09 -3.51
CA GLY A 520 -19.47 25.87 -3.32
C GLY A 520 -19.02 24.43 -3.60
N MET A 521 -19.94 23.53 -3.92
CA MET A 521 -19.60 22.20 -4.42
C MET A 521 -18.98 22.31 -5.82
N ILE A 522 -17.88 21.62 -6.04
CA ILE A 522 -17.23 21.51 -7.35
C ILE A 522 -17.97 20.43 -8.14
N VAL A 523 -18.52 20.80 -9.27
CA VAL A 523 -19.38 19.95 -10.10
C VAL A 523 -18.76 19.56 -11.43
N GLY A 524 -17.57 20.09 -11.76
CA GLY A 524 -16.87 19.77 -12.99
C GLY A 524 -15.53 20.49 -13.14
N GLU A 525 -14.79 20.14 -14.21
CA GLU A 525 -13.57 20.78 -14.67
C GLU A 525 -13.91 21.87 -15.68
N HIS A 526 -13.37 23.07 -15.53
CA HIS A 526 -13.52 24.17 -16.47
C HIS A 526 -12.49 24.05 -17.62
N ASN A 527 -12.87 24.41 -18.83
CA ASN A 527 -11.95 24.41 -19.99
C ASN A 527 -10.89 25.52 -19.95
N ARG A 528 -11.01 26.49 -19.01
CA ARG A 528 -10.09 27.63 -18.82
C ARG A 528 -9.42 27.56 -17.46
N PRO A 529 -8.28 28.27 -17.25
CA PRO A 529 -7.57 28.27 -15.97
C PRO A 529 -8.36 28.86 -14.78
N GLN A 530 -9.39 29.67 -15.04
CA GLN A 530 -10.17 30.36 -14.00
C GLN A 530 -11.34 29.50 -13.54
N ASP A 531 -11.65 29.56 -12.25
CA ASP A 531 -12.85 28.96 -11.69
C ASP A 531 -14.12 29.66 -12.20
N LEU A 532 -15.18 28.91 -12.40
CA LEU A 532 -16.46 29.42 -12.89
C LEU A 532 -17.61 28.96 -12.00
N GLU A 533 -18.29 29.93 -11.39
CA GLU A 533 -19.55 29.69 -10.70
C GLU A 533 -20.69 29.58 -11.71
N LEU A 534 -21.51 28.56 -11.59
CA LEU A 534 -22.66 28.35 -12.47
C LEU A 534 -23.84 27.72 -11.74
N ASN A 535 -25.06 27.98 -12.26
CA ASN A 535 -26.27 27.38 -11.72
C ASN A 535 -26.60 26.09 -12.45
N VAL A 536 -26.36 24.95 -11.83
CA VAL A 536 -26.69 23.60 -12.36
C VAL A 536 -28.13 23.17 -12.04
N CYS A 537 -28.86 23.94 -11.22
CA CYS A 537 -30.21 23.61 -10.76
C CYS A 537 -31.32 24.29 -11.61
N LYS A 538 -30.95 25.14 -12.56
CA LYS A 538 -31.88 25.90 -13.36
C LYS A 538 -32.79 24.98 -14.18
N THR A 539 -34.10 25.13 -14.01
CA THR A 539 -35.11 24.41 -14.79
C THR A 539 -35.47 25.14 -16.08
N LYS A 540 -35.85 24.39 -17.11
CA LYS A 540 -36.39 24.98 -18.34
C LYS A 540 -37.73 25.66 -18.02
N GLN A 541 -37.83 26.95 -18.27
CA GLN A 541 -39.16 27.61 -18.19
C GLN A 541 -40.06 27.08 -19.32
N LEU A 542 -41.22 26.61 -18.96
CA LEU A 542 -42.22 26.18 -19.93
C LEU A 542 -42.74 27.44 -20.64
N THR A 543 -42.36 27.62 -21.89
CA THR A 543 -42.95 28.62 -22.78
C THR A 543 -44.01 27.94 -23.65
N ASN A 544 -45.16 28.57 -23.83
CA ASN A 544 -46.28 28.05 -24.62
C ASN A 544 -45.99 27.96 -26.13
N HIS A 545 -44.79 28.24 -26.60
CA HIS A 545 -44.39 28.04 -27.99
C HIS A 545 -43.94 26.58 -28.20
N ARG A 546 -44.77 25.80 -28.87
CA ARG A 546 -44.38 24.54 -29.51
C ARG A 546 -43.42 24.87 -30.64
N ALA A 547 -42.12 24.64 -30.44
CA ALA A 547 -41.18 24.55 -31.55
C ALA A 547 -41.54 23.29 -32.36
N ALA A 548 -41.95 23.45 -33.60
CA ALA A 548 -42.21 22.40 -34.58
C ALA A 548 -40.87 21.90 -35.15
N GLY A 549 -39.98 21.42 -34.29
CA GLY A 549 -38.75 20.73 -34.63
C GLY A 549 -38.63 19.56 -33.69
N GLY A 550 -38.52 18.36 -34.26
CA GLY A 550 -38.42 17.12 -33.47
C GLY A 550 -37.36 17.23 -32.38
N ASP A 551 -37.64 16.67 -31.20
CA ASP A 551 -36.67 16.47 -30.16
C ASP A 551 -35.54 15.58 -30.75
N GLU A 552 -34.47 16.21 -31.28
CA GLU A 552 -33.22 15.52 -31.44
C GLU A 552 -32.84 14.96 -30.06
N LEU A 553 -32.53 13.70 -30.00
CA LEU A 553 -32.01 13.03 -28.80
C LEU A 553 -30.69 13.68 -28.42
N VAL A 554 -30.78 14.82 -27.74
CA VAL A 554 -29.62 15.56 -27.25
C VAL A 554 -29.06 14.81 -26.05
N GLN A 555 -27.92 14.16 -26.21
CA GLN A 555 -27.19 13.49 -25.11
C GLN A 555 -26.23 14.47 -24.44
N LEU A 556 -26.03 14.32 -23.13
CA LEU A 556 -24.92 14.92 -22.40
C LEU A 556 -23.67 14.05 -22.57
N GLN A 557 -22.52 14.69 -22.57
CA GLN A 557 -21.27 13.96 -22.44
C GLN A 557 -21.27 13.15 -21.14
N ALA A 558 -20.66 11.96 -21.17
CA ALA A 558 -20.53 11.14 -19.99
C ALA A 558 -19.75 11.91 -18.90
N PRO A 559 -20.23 11.93 -17.66
CA PRO A 559 -19.53 12.60 -16.58
C PRO A 559 -18.18 11.91 -16.31
N ILE A 560 -17.22 12.71 -15.87
CA ILE A 560 -15.95 12.18 -15.39
C ILE A 560 -16.21 11.51 -14.03
N ASP A 561 -15.96 10.21 -13.95
CA ASP A 561 -16.05 9.48 -12.69
C ASP A 561 -14.95 9.94 -11.72
N MET A 562 -15.34 10.31 -10.50
CA MET A 562 -14.47 10.77 -9.42
C MET A 562 -14.36 9.68 -8.35
N SER A 563 -13.44 8.71 -8.57
CA SER A 563 -12.99 7.84 -7.50
C SER A 563 -12.27 8.65 -6.40
N LEU A 564 -12.06 8.06 -5.23
CA LEU A 564 -11.33 8.70 -4.14
C LEU A 564 -9.92 9.12 -4.58
N GLU A 565 -9.18 8.23 -5.22
CA GLU A 565 -7.82 8.47 -5.69
C GLU A 565 -7.79 9.64 -6.66
N ARG A 566 -8.69 9.61 -7.64
CA ARG A 566 -8.77 10.69 -8.63
C ARG A 566 -9.16 12.03 -8.01
N ALA A 567 -10.02 12.00 -7.00
CA ALA A 567 -10.41 13.20 -6.26
C ALA A 567 -9.23 13.80 -5.51
N LEU A 568 -8.43 12.98 -4.83
CA LEU A 568 -7.22 13.41 -4.10
C LEU A 568 -6.15 13.98 -5.03
N GLU A 569 -5.95 13.36 -6.19
CA GLU A 569 -5.01 13.84 -7.22
C GLU A 569 -5.49 15.15 -7.88
N TYR A 570 -6.82 15.34 -7.97
CA TYR A 570 -7.43 16.44 -8.73
C TYR A 570 -7.48 17.76 -7.96
N ILE A 571 -7.75 17.72 -6.64
CA ILE A 571 -7.99 18.93 -5.85
C ILE A 571 -6.78 19.85 -5.75
N GLY A 572 -7.04 21.16 -5.75
CA GLY A 572 -6.05 22.19 -5.50
C GLY A 572 -5.88 22.56 -4.02
N PRO A 573 -4.93 23.46 -3.70
CA PRO A 573 -4.62 23.83 -2.32
C PRO A 573 -5.77 24.51 -1.54
N ASP A 574 -6.77 25.03 -2.24
CA ASP A 574 -7.94 25.71 -1.67
C ASP A 574 -9.23 24.87 -1.81
N GLU A 575 -9.07 23.58 -2.06
CA GLU A 575 -10.14 22.63 -2.28
C GLU A 575 -10.08 21.50 -1.26
N LEU A 576 -11.21 20.84 -1.05
CA LEU A 576 -11.35 19.71 -0.13
C LEU A 576 -12.09 18.57 -0.82
N VAL A 577 -11.74 17.35 -0.47
CA VAL A 577 -12.54 16.16 -0.75
C VAL A 577 -13.42 15.88 0.46
N GLU A 578 -14.71 15.90 0.26
CA GLU A 578 -15.71 15.44 1.22
C GLU A 578 -15.90 13.94 1.03
N VAL A 579 -15.56 13.18 2.05
CA VAL A 579 -15.61 11.71 2.07
C VAL A 579 -16.78 11.27 2.93
N THR A 580 -17.68 10.49 2.34
CA THR A 580 -18.83 9.90 3.03
C THR A 580 -18.96 8.42 2.67
N PRO A 581 -19.69 7.60 3.41
CA PRO A 581 -19.89 6.18 3.09
C PRO A 581 -20.44 5.93 1.68
N LYS A 582 -21.20 6.89 1.14
CA LYS A 582 -21.92 6.74 -0.14
C LYS A 582 -21.36 7.58 -1.28
N SER A 583 -20.69 8.70 -0.96
CA SER A 583 -20.32 9.71 -1.96
C SER A 583 -18.94 10.27 -1.72
N ILE A 584 -18.26 10.60 -2.81
CA ILE A 584 -17.06 11.43 -2.83
C ILE A 584 -17.45 12.74 -3.53
N ARG A 585 -17.28 13.88 -2.86
CA ARG A 585 -17.62 15.20 -3.38
C ARG A 585 -16.45 16.14 -3.25
N LEU A 586 -16.29 17.05 -4.18
CA LEU A 586 -15.27 18.08 -4.14
C LEU A 586 -15.91 19.42 -3.77
N ARG A 587 -15.20 20.24 -3.00
CA ARG A 587 -15.69 21.57 -2.63
C ARG A 587 -14.57 22.59 -2.47
N LYS A 588 -14.90 23.87 -2.61
CA LYS A 588 -14.00 24.97 -2.23
C LYS A 588 -14.00 25.17 -0.71
N MET A 589 -12.85 25.56 -0.15
CA MET A 589 -12.76 26.00 1.24
C MET A 589 -13.59 27.29 1.45
N ALA A 590 -14.35 27.37 2.55
CA ALA A 590 -15.34 28.43 2.80
C ALA A 590 -14.80 29.87 2.78
N LYS A 591 -13.50 30.07 3.02
CA LYS A 591 -12.86 31.40 3.04
C LYS A 591 -12.68 32.06 1.65
N LYS A 592 -12.85 31.30 0.55
CA LYS A 592 -12.70 31.79 -0.82
C LYS A 592 -14.02 31.89 -1.59
N LEU A 593 -15.13 31.51 -1.02
CA LEU A 593 -16.46 31.87 -1.53
C LEU A 593 -16.63 33.36 -1.29
N ALA A 594 -16.21 34.16 -2.26
CA ALA A 594 -16.11 35.61 -2.13
C ALA A 594 -17.39 36.25 -1.60
N LYS A 595 -17.24 37.15 -0.65
CA LYS A 595 -18.22 38.19 -0.36
C LYS A 595 -18.56 38.91 -1.66
N ARG A 596 -19.75 38.72 -2.16
CA ARG A 596 -20.45 39.64 -3.04
C ARG A 596 -21.61 40.30 -2.32
#